data_ce68f40a07be3bea9905b9b41640c144
#
_entry.id   ce68f40a07be3bea9905b9b41640c144
#
_cell.length_a   1.000
_cell.length_b   1.000
_cell.length_c   1.000
_cell.angle_alpha   90.00
_cell.angle_beta   90.00
_cell.angle_gamma   90.00
#
_symmetry.space_group_name_H-M   'P 1'
#
loop_
_entity.id
_entity.type
_entity.pdbx_description
1 polymer ?
#
loop_
_entity_poly.entity_id
_entity_poly.type
_entity_poly.pdbx_seq_one_letter_code
_entity_poly.pdbx_strand_id
1 'polypeptide(L)'
;MPLANYANLDFGQVKSTLREYLKENSNFTDYDFEGSNLSTILDVLAYNTYITSYNANMVANEVFIDSATLRENVVSLARNIGYLPRSRKAAAATISFFIDTSNITPTPSTITLKKGPVATSSGSFGNQSFVYSILEDITVPVSDGEANFSNISIYEGSLLTSNFTYSARNPNQKFILPNIGVDTDLINISVNPNQQSSRSVKYSRQDSLFDIDSNSKVYYLQEVDDERYQVIFGDGIFGNKLDDNNFITVDYITSNGHAANGVSSFVFAGRLVYVRNSQEYTVTSGISQLSTGISSSGGESIEAVESIKKFAPRIYASQNRALTANDYETIIPARIY
;
A
#
# COMPACT_ATOMS: atom_id res chain seq x y z
N MET A 1 -5.28 14.65 20.73
CA MET A 1 -5.95 15.86 21.24
C MET A 1 -7.46 15.64 21.26
N PRO A 2 -8.20 16.18 22.24
CA PRO A 2 -9.66 16.18 22.11
C PRO A 2 -10.07 17.03 20.91
N LEU A 3 -11.15 16.63 20.22
CA LEU A 3 -11.72 17.39 19.11
C LEU A 3 -12.03 18.82 19.58
N ALA A 4 -11.58 19.83 18.84
CA ALA A 4 -11.87 21.21 19.16
C ALA A 4 -13.32 21.56 18.73
N ASN A 5 -14.06 22.23 19.60
CA ASN A 5 -15.38 22.75 19.31
C ASN A 5 -15.27 24.22 18.86
N TYR A 6 -15.39 24.45 17.56
CA TYR A 6 -15.35 25.80 16.96
C TYR A 6 -16.72 26.43 16.85
N ALA A 7 -17.80 25.65 16.94
CA ALA A 7 -19.18 26.11 16.89
C ALA A 7 -20.04 25.41 17.95
N ASN A 8 -21.11 26.04 18.37
CA ASN A 8 -22.02 25.47 19.35
C ASN A 8 -22.77 24.26 18.77
N LEU A 9 -22.67 23.12 19.48
CA LEU A 9 -23.31 21.86 19.12
C LEU A 9 -24.51 21.52 20.03
N ASP A 10 -25.04 22.49 20.80
CA ASP A 10 -26.23 22.29 21.62
C ASP A 10 -27.49 22.81 20.90
N PHE A 11 -28.32 21.87 20.45
CA PHE A 11 -29.58 22.17 19.77
C PHE A 11 -30.51 23.02 20.64
N GLY A 12 -30.60 22.74 21.94
CA GLY A 12 -31.43 23.48 22.89
C GLY A 12 -30.98 24.92 23.03
N GLN A 13 -29.66 25.13 23.08
CA GLN A 13 -29.08 26.46 23.19
C GLN A 13 -29.28 27.25 21.88
N VAL A 14 -29.11 26.62 20.71
CA VAL A 14 -29.40 27.29 19.43
C VAL A 14 -30.87 27.68 19.34
N LYS A 15 -31.78 26.79 19.74
CA LYS A 15 -33.22 27.10 19.78
C LYS A 15 -33.56 28.25 20.73
N SER A 16 -32.97 28.27 21.94
CA SER A 16 -33.19 29.36 22.91
C SER A 16 -32.67 30.69 22.38
N THR A 17 -31.49 30.72 21.78
CA THR A 17 -30.94 31.95 21.18
C THR A 17 -31.82 32.48 20.04
N LEU A 18 -32.37 31.62 19.20
CA LEU A 18 -33.31 32.00 18.14
C LEU A 18 -34.61 32.56 18.74
N ARG A 19 -35.11 31.98 19.80
CA ARG A 19 -36.30 32.50 20.51
C ARG A 19 -36.04 33.88 21.14
N GLU A 20 -34.90 34.07 21.81
CA GLU A 20 -34.50 35.35 22.39
C GLU A 20 -34.37 36.45 21.31
N TYR A 21 -33.75 36.13 20.19
CA TYR A 21 -33.63 37.05 19.07
C TYR A 21 -34.99 37.49 18.53
N LEU A 22 -35.96 36.57 18.38
CA LEU A 22 -37.30 36.89 17.94
C LEU A 22 -38.04 37.75 18.97
N LYS A 23 -37.86 37.49 20.26
CA LYS A 23 -38.45 38.27 21.35
C LYS A 23 -37.99 39.72 21.31
N GLU A 24 -36.73 39.97 21.01
CA GLU A 24 -36.18 41.34 20.99
C GLU A 24 -36.45 42.10 19.69
N ASN A 25 -36.56 41.38 18.56
CA ASN A 25 -36.49 41.98 17.22
C ASN A 25 -37.75 41.79 16.37
N SER A 26 -38.83 41.18 16.87
CA SER A 26 -40.01 40.90 16.06
C SER A 26 -41.34 41.21 16.75
N ASN A 27 -42.36 41.49 15.93
CA ASN A 27 -43.75 41.63 16.37
C ASN A 27 -44.49 40.28 16.42
N PHE A 28 -43.78 39.16 16.22
CA PHE A 28 -44.36 37.83 16.29
C PHE A 28 -44.57 37.42 17.73
N THR A 29 -45.76 36.98 18.11
CA THR A 29 -46.13 36.65 19.50
C THR A 29 -46.31 35.13 19.70
N ASP A 30 -46.24 34.33 18.62
CA ASP A 30 -46.63 32.94 18.61
C ASP A 30 -45.42 31.95 18.68
N TYR A 31 -44.20 32.46 18.91
CA TYR A 31 -42.95 31.69 18.94
C TYR A 31 -42.79 30.86 20.22
N ASP A 32 -43.50 31.15 21.29
CA ASP A 32 -43.43 30.49 22.59
C ASP A 32 -44.38 29.31 22.73
N PHE A 33 -45.35 29.18 21.83
CA PHE A 33 -46.32 28.08 21.85
C PHE A 33 -45.76 26.85 21.12
N GLU A 34 -45.53 25.75 21.84
CA GLU A 34 -44.87 24.55 21.29
C GLU A 34 -45.62 23.87 20.15
N GLY A 35 -46.86 24.14 19.93
CA GLY A 35 -47.67 23.60 18.81
C GLY A 35 -47.84 24.56 17.65
N SER A 36 -47.21 25.75 17.68
CA SER A 36 -47.37 26.73 16.64
C SER A 36 -46.54 26.39 15.39
N ASN A 37 -47.02 26.87 14.23
CA ASN A 37 -46.27 26.74 12.98
C ASN A 37 -44.91 27.45 13.09
N LEU A 38 -44.83 28.57 13.80
CA LEU A 38 -43.59 29.32 13.99
C LEU A 38 -42.60 28.56 14.86
N SER A 39 -43.04 27.90 15.93
CA SER A 39 -42.21 27.05 16.77
C SER A 39 -41.65 25.85 15.95
N THR A 40 -42.44 25.26 15.08
CA THR A 40 -41.96 24.18 14.17
C THR A 40 -40.89 24.70 13.20
N ILE A 41 -41.05 25.89 12.65
CA ILE A 41 -40.05 26.53 11.78
C ILE A 41 -38.75 26.78 12.54
N LEU A 42 -38.84 27.26 13.79
CA LEU A 42 -37.68 27.47 14.68
C LEU A 42 -36.94 26.15 14.95
N ASP A 43 -37.67 25.07 15.14
CA ASP A 43 -37.04 23.73 15.31
C ASP A 43 -36.29 23.28 14.05
N VAL A 44 -36.86 23.51 12.90
CA VAL A 44 -36.19 23.21 11.63
C VAL A 44 -34.94 24.07 11.43
N LEU A 45 -35.01 25.38 11.75
CA LEU A 45 -33.88 26.29 11.66
C LEU A 45 -32.77 25.90 12.67
N ALA A 46 -33.16 25.62 13.93
CA ALA A 46 -32.24 25.18 14.95
C ALA A 46 -31.55 23.87 14.57
N TYR A 47 -32.29 22.91 13.99
CA TYR A 47 -31.74 21.65 13.50
C TYR A 47 -30.78 21.85 12.32
N ASN A 48 -31.15 22.70 11.35
CA ASN A 48 -30.27 23.05 10.24
C ASN A 48 -28.97 23.69 10.73
N THR A 49 -29.07 24.61 11.68
CA THR A 49 -27.91 25.28 12.29
C THR A 49 -27.03 24.28 13.04
N TYR A 50 -27.64 23.36 13.79
CA TYR A 50 -26.93 22.27 14.46
C TYR A 50 -26.14 21.40 13.46
N ILE A 51 -26.78 20.92 12.39
CA ILE A 51 -26.11 20.10 11.35
C ILE A 51 -25.00 20.90 10.66
N THR A 52 -25.24 22.18 10.33
CA THR A 52 -24.23 23.05 9.72
C THR A 52 -23.02 23.25 10.63
N SER A 53 -23.27 23.49 11.94
CA SER A 53 -22.21 23.62 12.94
C SER A 53 -21.44 22.33 13.15
N TYR A 54 -22.13 21.19 13.13
CA TYR A 54 -21.49 19.88 13.19
C TYR A 54 -20.56 19.66 11.99
N ASN A 55 -21.05 19.91 10.78
CA ASN A 55 -20.24 19.79 9.57
C ASN A 55 -19.04 20.75 9.58
N ALA A 56 -19.23 21.99 10.04
CA ALA A 56 -18.15 22.97 10.16
C ALA A 56 -17.08 22.51 11.17
N ASN A 57 -17.47 21.96 12.31
CA ASN A 57 -16.54 21.38 13.29
C ASN A 57 -15.80 20.16 12.73
N MET A 58 -16.50 19.28 11.99
CA MET A 58 -15.87 18.14 11.33
C MET A 58 -14.79 18.59 10.35
N VAL A 59 -15.13 19.50 9.44
CA VAL A 59 -14.18 20.04 8.45
C VAL A 59 -13.00 20.72 9.13
N ALA A 60 -13.25 21.55 10.15
CA ALA A 60 -12.18 22.26 10.87
C ALA A 60 -11.21 21.28 11.58
N ASN A 61 -11.72 20.19 12.16
CA ASN A 61 -10.88 19.18 12.80
C ASN A 61 -10.09 18.36 11.79
N GLU A 62 -10.61 18.10 10.60
CA GLU A 62 -9.93 17.33 9.55
C GLU A 62 -8.78 18.10 8.87
N VAL A 63 -8.62 19.39 9.10
CA VAL A 63 -7.50 20.20 8.55
C VAL A 63 -6.18 19.97 9.30
N PHE A 64 -6.23 19.53 10.55
CA PHE A 64 -5.03 19.35 11.37
C PHE A 64 -4.74 17.87 11.61
N ILE A 65 -3.49 17.47 11.44
CA ILE A 65 -3.05 16.06 11.59
C ILE A 65 -3.39 15.49 12.98
N ASP A 66 -3.34 16.29 14.02
CA ASP A 66 -3.61 15.85 15.40
C ASP A 66 -5.09 15.54 15.64
N SER A 67 -6.00 16.28 14.99
CA SER A 67 -7.46 16.16 15.21
C SER A 67 -8.19 15.44 14.10
N ALA A 68 -7.59 15.30 12.91
CA ALA A 68 -8.19 14.55 11.81
C ALA A 68 -8.49 13.10 12.19
N THR A 69 -9.62 12.56 11.77
CA THR A 69 -10.09 11.22 12.12
C THR A 69 -10.10 10.28 10.91
N LEU A 70 -10.33 10.83 9.72
CA LEU A 70 -10.36 10.07 8.49
C LEU A 70 -8.92 9.76 8.02
N ARG A 71 -8.63 8.46 7.77
CA ARG A 71 -7.30 8.01 7.32
C ARG A 71 -6.82 8.79 6.10
N GLU A 72 -7.67 8.98 5.11
CA GLU A 72 -7.34 9.69 3.87
C GLU A 72 -6.84 11.11 4.12
N ASN A 73 -7.48 11.85 5.05
CA ASN A 73 -7.06 13.18 5.43
C ASN A 73 -5.73 13.18 6.18
N VAL A 74 -5.57 12.25 7.14
CA VAL A 74 -4.31 12.10 7.89
C VAL A 74 -3.15 11.74 6.96
N VAL A 75 -3.35 10.80 6.03
CA VAL A 75 -2.35 10.44 5.01
C VAL A 75 -2.02 11.61 4.10
N SER A 76 -3.04 12.37 3.65
CA SER A 76 -2.84 13.55 2.82
C SER A 76 -2.03 14.64 3.55
N LEU A 77 -2.31 14.87 4.83
CA LEU A 77 -1.56 15.82 5.67
C LEU A 77 -0.13 15.33 5.92
N ALA A 78 0.05 14.05 6.23
CA ALA A 78 1.36 13.43 6.43
C ALA A 78 2.23 13.51 5.17
N ARG A 79 1.63 13.29 4.00
CA ARG A 79 2.28 13.42 2.69
C ARG A 79 2.81 14.83 2.44
N ASN A 80 2.07 15.88 2.83
CA ASN A 80 2.50 17.27 2.66
C ASN A 80 3.78 17.61 3.46
N ILE A 81 4.08 16.84 4.51
CA ILE A 81 5.33 16.94 5.28
C ILE A 81 6.35 15.87 4.90
N GLY A 82 6.13 15.14 3.79
CA GLY A 82 7.06 14.14 3.26
C GLY A 82 7.07 12.79 3.99
N TYR A 83 6.02 12.48 4.75
CA TYR A 83 5.87 11.19 5.41
C TYR A 83 5.07 10.23 4.53
N LEU A 84 5.65 9.06 4.23
CA LEU A 84 4.94 7.94 3.62
C LEU A 84 4.58 6.93 4.71
N PRO A 85 3.29 6.71 4.99
CA PRO A 85 2.86 5.69 5.93
C PRO A 85 3.31 4.29 5.52
N ARG A 86 3.57 3.42 6.50
CA ARG A 86 3.92 2.03 6.23
C ARG A 86 2.74 1.30 5.61
N SER A 87 3.03 0.65 4.49
CA SER A 87 2.07 -0.22 3.81
C SER A 87 1.81 -1.50 4.61
N ARG A 88 0.85 -2.27 4.17
CA ARG A 88 0.71 -3.65 4.59
C ARG A 88 1.97 -4.42 4.20
N LYS A 89 2.48 -5.29 5.08
CA LYS A 89 3.69 -6.08 4.85
C LYS A 89 3.33 -7.55 4.72
N ALA A 90 3.83 -8.18 3.68
CA ALA A 90 3.63 -9.60 3.43
C ALA A 90 4.44 -10.44 4.42
N ALA A 91 3.84 -11.50 4.93
CA ALA A 91 4.57 -12.49 5.72
C ALA A 91 5.53 -13.26 4.82
N ALA A 92 6.80 -13.37 5.21
CA ALA A 92 7.84 -14.05 4.47
C ALA A 92 8.15 -15.42 5.07
N ALA A 93 8.38 -16.41 4.21
CA ALA A 93 8.84 -17.74 4.58
C ALA A 93 10.00 -18.17 3.68
N THR A 94 10.74 -19.19 4.10
CA THR A 94 11.81 -19.77 3.30
C THR A 94 11.54 -21.25 3.06
N ILE A 95 11.60 -21.67 1.80
CA ILE A 95 11.40 -23.05 1.40
C ILE A 95 12.59 -23.60 0.61
N SER A 96 12.77 -24.90 0.64
CA SER A 96 13.73 -25.61 -0.19
C SER A 96 13.09 -26.86 -0.79
N PHE A 97 13.46 -27.18 -2.01
CA PHE A 97 13.02 -28.39 -2.72
C PHE A 97 14.01 -28.71 -3.85
N PHE A 98 13.93 -29.91 -4.39
CA PHE A 98 14.70 -30.31 -5.57
C PHE A 98 13.77 -30.93 -6.61
N ILE A 99 14.28 -30.98 -7.84
CA ILE A 99 13.59 -31.57 -8.98
C ILE A 99 14.48 -32.66 -9.54
N ASP A 100 13.98 -33.88 -9.53
CA ASP A 100 14.61 -35.02 -10.24
C ASP A 100 14.32 -34.89 -11.74
N THR A 101 15.39 -34.75 -12.53
CA THR A 101 15.33 -34.58 -13.98
C THR A 101 15.60 -35.88 -14.75
N SER A 102 15.72 -37.00 -14.05
CA SER A 102 16.03 -38.32 -14.68
C SER A 102 15.03 -38.74 -15.76
N ASN A 103 13.77 -38.28 -15.62
CA ASN A 103 12.70 -38.56 -16.58
C ASN A 103 12.61 -37.54 -17.73
N ILE A 104 13.52 -36.56 -17.79
CA ILE A 104 13.54 -35.53 -18.84
C ILE A 104 14.67 -35.80 -19.80
N THR A 105 14.36 -36.25 -21.03
CA THR A 105 15.36 -36.60 -22.03
C THR A 105 15.31 -35.67 -23.26
N PRO A 106 16.44 -35.05 -23.66
CA PRO A 106 17.70 -34.96 -22.93
C PRO A 106 17.57 -34.08 -21.69
N THR A 107 18.41 -34.30 -20.67
CA THR A 107 18.46 -33.52 -19.43
C THR A 107 18.70 -32.04 -19.73
N PRO A 108 17.87 -31.12 -19.22
CA PRO A 108 18.07 -29.69 -19.40
C PRO A 108 19.29 -29.19 -18.60
N SER A 109 19.94 -28.13 -19.07
CA SER A 109 21.04 -27.50 -18.34
C SER A 109 20.59 -26.67 -17.15
N THR A 110 19.38 -26.12 -17.21
CA THR A 110 18.80 -25.27 -16.17
C THR A 110 17.31 -25.50 -16.04
N ILE A 111 16.78 -25.30 -14.85
CA ILE A 111 15.34 -25.20 -14.58
C ILE A 111 15.04 -23.84 -13.97
N THR A 112 13.95 -23.22 -14.42
CA THR A 112 13.49 -21.91 -13.95
C THR A 112 12.16 -22.05 -13.22
N LEU A 113 12.11 -21.59 -11.99
CA LEU A 113 10.88 -21.33 -11.24
C LEU A 113 10.37 -19.97 -11.66
N LYS A 114 9.19 -19.91 -12.27
CA LYS A 114 8.58 -18.69 -12.78
C LYS A 114 8.01 -17.84 -11.65
N LYS A 115 8.09 -16.51 -11.80
CA LYS A 115 7.44 -15.54 -10.92
C LYS A 115 5.93 -15.79 -10.82
N GLY A 116 5.37 -15.49 -9.66
CA GLY A 116 3.96 -15.73 -9.35
C GLY A 116 3.78 -16.69 -8.19
N PRO A 117 2.63 -17.37 -8.08
CA PRO A 117 2.38 -18.36 -7.04
C PRO A 117 3.40 -19.50 -7.07
N VAL A 118 3.96 -19.83 -5.92
CA VAL A 118 4.95 -20.92 -5.76
C VAL A 118 4.46 -21.99 -4.79
N ALA A 119 3.78 -21.57 -3.73
CA ALA A 119 3.31 -22.49 -2.71
C ALA A 119 1.98 -22.03 -2.14
N THR A 120 1.26 -22.99 -1.56
CA THR A 120 0.07 -22.71 -0.73
C THR A 120 0.28 -23.31 0.66
N SER A 121 -0.39 -22.73 1.68
CA SER A 121 -0.38 -23.35 3.01
C SER A 121 -0.96 -24.75 2.96
N SER A 122 -0.32 -25.70 3.64
CA SER A 122 -0.84 -27.07 3.78
C SER A 122 -2.02 -27.08 4.75
N GLY A 123 -3.23 -27.09 4.21
CA GLY A 123 -4.46 -26.99 5.00
C GLY A 123 -4.82 -25.55 5.39
N SER A 124 -5.89 -25.43 6.18
CA SER A 124 -6.38 -24.15 6.66
C SER A 124 -5.60 -23.69 7.90
N PHE A 125 -5.03 -22.52 7.85
CA PHE A 125 -4.43 -21.84 8.99
C PHE A 125 -5.37 -20.68 9.39
N GLY A 126 -5.89 -20.69 10.62
CA GLY A 126 -6.91 -19.73 11.03
C GLY A 126 -8.19 -19.73 10.17
N ASN A 127 -8.60 -20.89 9.67
CA ASN A 127 -9.73 -21.08 8.73
C ASN A 127 -9.50 -20.52 7.31
N GLN A 128 -8.27 -20.13 6.95
CA GLN A 128 -7.91 -19.60 5.64
C GLN A 128 -6.76 -20.40 5.03
N SER A 129 -6.72 -20.44 3.71
CA SER A 129 -5.58 -20.95 2.95
C SER A 129 -4.84 -19.76 2.34
N PHE A 130 -3.52 -19.73 2.50
CA PHE A 130 -2.66 -18.66 2.02
C PHE A 130 -1.87 -19.09 0.80
N VAL A 131 -1.75 -18.20 -0.17
CA VAL A 131 -0.90 -18.35 -1.35
C VAL A 131 0.42 -17.62 -1.09
N TYR A 132 1.53 -18.19 -1.50
CA TYR A 132 2.85 -17.59 -1.41
C TYR A 132 3.44 -17.44 -2.80
N SER A 133 3.95 -16.25 -3.09
CA SER A 133 4.45 -15.86 -4.41
C SER A 133 5.90 -15.38 -4.36
N ILE A 134 6.56 -15.39 -5.53
CA ILE A 134 7.85 -14.74 -5.78
C ILE A 134 7.70 -13.66 -6.86
N LEU A 135 8.53 -12.61 -6.77
CA LEU A 135 8.47 -11.47 -7.70
C LEU A 135 9.27 -11.68 -8.98
N GLU A 136 10.28 -12.53 -8.96
CA GLU A 136 11.21 -12.73 -10.07
C GLU A 136 11.39 -14.22 -10.37
N ASP A 137 11.74 -14.52 -11.63
CA ASP A 137 12.09 -15.86 -12.04
C ASP A 137 13.39 -16.30 -11.35
N ILE A 138 13.44 -17.53 -10.82
CA ILE A 138 14.63 -18.10 -10.19
C ILE A 138 15.11 -19.27 -11.05
N THR A 139 16.31 -19.17 -11.60
CA THR A 139 16.91 -20.20 -12.45
C THR A 139 18.06 -20.88 -11.72
N VAL A 140 18.03 -22.21 -11.69
CA VAL A 140 19.08 -23.02 -11.09
C VAL A 140 19.65 -23.98 -12.13
N PRO A 141 20.96 -24.32 -12.06
CA PRO A 141 21.55 -25.34 -12.91
C PRO A 141 21.09 -26.75 -12.49
N VAL A 142 21.10 -27.66 -13.45
CA VAL A 142 20.93 -29.09 -13.18
C VAL A 142 22.32 -29.71 -13.01
N SER A 143 22.54 -30.38 -11.87
CA SER A 143 23.77 -31.11 -11.55
C SER A 143 23.41 -32.51 -11.05
N ASP A 144 24.12 -33.52 -11.53
CA ASP A 144 23.91 -34.92 -11.15
C ASP A 144 22.46 -35.42 -11.30
N GLY A 145 21.73 -34.86 -12.28
CA GLY A 145 20.33 -35.21 -12.54
C GLY A 145 19.32 -34.51 -11.66
N GLU A 146 19.75 -33.56 -10.83
CA GLU A 146 18.88 -32.79 -9.94
C GLU A 146 19.04 -31.29 -10.15
N ALA A 147 17.93 -30.56 -9.99
CA ALA A 147 17.89 -29.09 -9.87
C ALA A 147 17.48 -28.69 -8.44
N ASN A 148 18.40 -28.10 -7.71
CA ASN A 148 18.24 -27.81 -6.29
C ASN A 148 17.84 -26.34 -6.07
N PHE A 149 16.62 -26.10 -5.55
CA PHE A 149 16.11 -24.81 -5.11
C PHE A 149 16.25 -24.71 -3.59
N SER A 150 17.30 -24.03 -3.12
CA SER A 150 17.63 -23.94 -1.70
C SER A 150 17.34 -22.53 -1.15
N ASN A 151 16.69 -22.47 0.02
CA ASN A 151 16.43 -21.21 0.74
C ASN A 151 15.72 -20.14 -0.09
N ILE A 152 14.71 -20.55 -0.86
CA ILE A 152 13.90 -19.63 -1.65
C ILE A 152 12.99 -18.84 -0.72
N SER A 153 13.14 -17.53 -0.74
CA SER A 153 12.22 -16.62 -0.03
C SER A 153 10.91 -16.50 -0.80
N ILE A 154 9.82 -16.81 -0.12
CA ILE A 154 8.45 -16.68 -0.62
C ILE A 154 7.66 -15.73 0.25
N TYR A 155 6.77 -14.94 -0.36
CA TYR A 155 5.99 -13.91 0.29
C TYR A 155 4.51 -14.22 0.19
N GLU A 156 3.80 -14.11 1.31
CA GLU A 156 2.35 -14.31 1.33
C GLU A 156 1.66 -13.28 0.46
N GLY A 157 0.75 -13.76 -0.36
CA GLY A 157 -0.09 -12.93 -1.21
C GLY A 157 -0.03 -13.32 -2.68
N SER A 158 -0.79 -12.59 -3.48
CA SER A 158 -0.90 -12.79 -4.92
C SER A 158 -0.04 -11.78 -5.67
N LEU A 159 0.81 -12.28 -6.57
CA LEU A 159 1.53 -11.42 -7.51
C LEU A 159 0.55 -10.92 -8.57
N LEU A 160 0.45 -9.61 -8.70
CA LEU A 160 -0.38 -8.92 -9.69
C LEU A 160 0.50 -8.03 -10.57
N THR A 161 0.05 -7.80 -11.79
CA THR A 161 0.73 -6.94 -12.76
C THR A 161 -0.22 -5.84 -13.24
N SER A 162 0.18 -4.58 -13.12
CA SER A 162 -0.50 -3.43 -13.70
C SER A 162 0.36 -2.82 -14.80
N ASN A 163 -0.28 -2.50 -15.92
CA ASN A 163 0.40 -1.92 -17.07
C ASN A 163 -0.14 -0.52 -17.35
N PHE A 164 0.77 0.41 -17.65
CA PHE A 164 0.43 1.77 -18.01
C PHE A 164 1.23 2.19 -19.24
N THR A 165 0.65 3.10 -20.04
CA THR A 165 1.38 3.77 -21.12
C THR A 165 1.46 5.27 -20.81
N TYR A 166 2.67 5.80 -20.79
CA TYR A 166 2.87 7.23 -20.57
C TYR A 166 2.50 8.02 -21.82
N SER A 167 1.78 9.13 -21.63
CA SER A 167 1.46 10.07 -22.69
C SER A 167 1.93 11.48 -22.33
N ALA A 168 2.86 12.00 -23.10
CA ALA A 168 3.37 13.36 -22.93
C ALA A 168 2.28 14.44 -23.15
N ARG A 169 1.14 14.08 -23.79
CA ARG A 169 -0.01 14.97 -23.97
C ARG A 169 -0.85 15.15 -22.72
N ASN A 170 -0.69 14.24 -21.72
CA ASN A 170 -1.39 14.31 -20.44
C ASN A 170 -0.40 14.54 -19.29
N PRO A 171 -0.03 15.79 -18.97
CA PRO A 171 0.97 16.10 -17.97
C PRO A 171 0.55 15.72 -16.54
N ASN A 172 -0.76 15.51 -16.31
CA ASN A 172 -1.32 15.14 -15.00
C ASN A 172 -1.70 13.67 -14.93
N GLN A 173 -1.11 12.81 -15.78
CA GLN A 173 -1.35 11.37 -15.74
C GLN A 173 -0.90 10.77 -14.41
N LYS A 174 -1.78 10.00 -13.78
CA LYS A 174 -1.51 9.31 -12.52
C LYS A 174 -1.42 7.80 -12.74
N PHE A 175 -0.39 7.17 -12.17
CA PHE A 175 -0.18 5.72 -12.22
C PHE A 175 -0.57 5.13 -10.88
N ILE A 176 -1.86 4.87 -10.69
CA ILE A 176 -2.42 4.37 -9.41
C ILE A 176 -2.60 2.86 -9.55
N LEU A 177 -2.05 2.11 -8.58
CA LEU A 177 -2.27 0.68 -8.48
C LEU A 177 -3.73 0.43 -8.05
N PRO A 178 -4.47 -0.43 -8.77
CA PRO A 178 -5.91 -0.56 -8.56
C PRO A 178 -6.27 -1.31 -7.26
N ASN A 179 -5.35 -2.06 -6.69
CA ASN A 179 -5.60 -2.96 -5.57
C ASN A 179 -5.20 -2.33 -4.24
N ILE A 180 -5.93 -2.69 -3.19
CA ILE A 180 -5.58 -2.44 -1.79
C ILE A 180 -4.68 -3.55 -1.24
N GLY A 181 -4.06 -3.32 -0.09
CA GLY A 181 -3.22 -4.32 0.57
C GLY A 181 -1.88 -4.57 -0.12
N VAL A 182 -1.40 -3.64 -0.92
CA VAL A 182 -0.10 -3.71 -1.59
C VAL A 182 1.02 -3.61 -0.56
N ASP A 183 1.99 -4.52 -0.64
CA ASP A 183 3.26 -4.40 0.06
C ASP A 183 4.21 -3.54 -0.80
N THR A 184 4.54 -2.35 -0.31
CA THR A 184 5.37 -1.39 -1.07
C THR A 184 6.83 -1.79 -1.19
N ASP A 185 7.31 -2.74 -0.38
CA ASP A 185 8.67 -3.28 -0.48
C ASP A 185 8.75 -4.40 -1.54
N LEU A 186 7.60 -4.94 -1.94
CA LEU A 186 7.47 -6.00 -2.93
C LEU A 186 6.87 -5.48 -4.24
N ILE A 187 7.44 -4.37 -4.74
CA ILE A 187 7.07 -3.75 -6.02
C ILE A 187 8.29 -3.78 -6.94
N ASN A 188 8.10 -4.35 -8.14
CA ASN A 188 9.07 -4.30 -9.21
C ASN A 188 8.52 -3.48 -10.38
N ILE A 189 9.23 -2.43 -10.77
CA ILE A 189 8.83 -1.57 -11.90
C ILE A 189 9.84 -1.70 -13.01
N SER A 190 9.32 -1.94 -14.20
CA SER A 190 10.09 -1.93 -15.43
C SER A 190 9.45 -1.03 -16.48
N VAL A 191 10.28 -0.35 -17.24
CA VAL A 191 9.86 0.57 -18.28
C VAL A 191 10.48 0.15 -19.60
N ASN A 192 9.63 -0.05 -20.60
CA ASN A 192 10.02 -0.35 -21.96
C ASN A 192 9.80 0.90 -22.83
N PRO A 193 10.60 1.12 -23.90
CA PRO A 193 10.41 2.24 -24.82
C PRO A 193 8.99 2.29 -25.44
N ASN A 194 8.37 1.13 -25.66
CA ASN A 194 6.99 0.97 -26.09
C ASN A 194 6.51 -0.45 -25.77
N GLN A 195 5.24 -0.74 -25.98
CA GLN A 195 4.61 -2.02 -25.65
C GLN A 195 5.22 -3.23 -26.42
N GLN A 196 5.74 -3.02 -27.62
CA GLN A 196 6.29 -4.08 -28.47
C GLN A 196 7.79 -4.31 -28.20
N SER A 197 8.45 -3.44 -27.45
CA SER A 197 9.88 -3.53 -27.19
C SER A 197 10.17 -4.64 -26.18
N SER A 198 11.14 -5.51 -26.49
CA SER A 198 11.70 -6.48 -25.55
C SER A 198 12.75 -5.87 -24.61
N ARG A 199 13.18 -4.63 -24.87
CA ARG A 199 14.13 -3.91 -24.03
C ARG A 199 13.41 -3.34 -22.81
N SER A 200 13.70 -3.90 -21.64
CA SER A 200 13.14 -3.45 -20.37
C SER A 200 14.24 -2.84 -19.50
N VAL A 201 13.94 -1.75 -18.83
CA VAL A 201 14.80 -1.09 -17.85
C VAL A 201 14.13 -1.13 -16.50
N LYS A 202 14.78 -1.71 -15.49
CA LYS A 202 14.28 -1.71 -14.12
C LYS A 202 14.47 -0.32 -13.48
N TYR A 203 13.48 0.10 -12.72
CA TYR A 203 13.50 1.31 -11.90
C TYR A 203 13.56 0.91 -10.44
N SER A 204 14.32 1.66 -9.64
CA SER A 204 14.46 1.44 -8.20
C SER A 204 13.61 2.43 -7.40
N ARG A 205 13.03 1.97 -6.28
CA ARG A 205 12.33 2.85 -5.34
C ARG A 205 13.32 3.79 -4.66
N GLN A 206 12.90 5.02 -4.49
CA GLN A 206 13.60 6.03 -3.69
C GLN A 206 12.63 6.72 -2.75
N ASP A 207 13.08 6.94 -1.52
CA ASP A 207 12.33 7.65 -0.48
C ASP A 207 12.97 9.03 -0.18
N SER A 208 14.07 9.37 -0.85
CA SER A 208 14.85 10.59 -0.66
C SER A 208 15.28 11.16 -1.99
N LEU A 209 15.44 12.47 -2.06
CA LEU A 209 15.93 13.19 -3.24
C LEU A 209 17.47 13.34 -3.26
N PHE A 210 18.18 12.81 -2.25
CA PHE A 210 19.64 12.87 -2.21
C PHE A 210 20.26 11.85 -3.16
N ASP A 211 21.38 12.23 -3.78
CA ASP A 211 22.16 11.42 -4.72
C ASP A 211 21.39 10.97 -5.97
N ILE A 212 20.38 11.74 -6.39
CA ILE A 212 19.60 11.50 -7.60
C ILE A 212 19.90 12.57 -8.63
N ASP A 213 20.22 12.12 -9.83
CA ASP A 213 20.42 12.97 -11.01
C ASP A 213 19.29 12.80 -12.05
N SER A 214 19.36 13.56 -13.15
CA SER A 214 18.39 13.52 -14.24
C SER A 214 18.32 12.18 -15.01
N ASN A 215 19.31 11.30 -14.84
CA ASN A 215 19.41 10.01 -15.54
C ASN A 215 19.04 8.82 -14.64
N SER A 216 18.93 9.07 -13.34
CA SER A 216 18.64 8.03 -12.35
C SER A 216 17.29 7.36 -12.62
N LYS A 217 17.29 6.03 -12.80
CA LYS A 217 16.09 5.24 -13.08
C LYS A 217 15.38 4.92 -11.77
N VAL A 218 14.65 5.90 -11.27
CA VAL A 218 14.00 5.86 -9.95
C VAL A 218 12.51 6.16 -10.03
N TYR A 219 11.79 5.65 -9.05
CA TYR A 219 10.39 5.98 -8.82
C TYR A 219 10.14 6.26 -7.33
N TYR A 220 9.11 7.03 -7.09
CA TYR A 220 8.60 7.35 -5.75
C TYR A 220 7.22 6.76 -5.58
N LEU A 221 6.87 6.44 -4.33
CA LEU A 221 5.54 5.96 -3.97
C LEU A 221 4.82 6.98 -3.10
N GLN A 222 3.52 7.03 -3.27
CA GLN A 222 2.65 7.88 -2.50
C GLN A 222 1.35 7.13 -2.24
N GLU A 223 0.92 7.06 -0.95
CA GLU A 223 -0.41 6.57 -0.62
C GLU A 223 -1.45 7.60 -1.06
N VAL A 224 -2.49 7.14 -1.73
CA VAL A 224 -3.66 7.90 -2.15
C VAL A 224 -4.92 7.36 -1.47
N ASP A 225 -6.10 7.76 -1.92
CA ASP A 225 -7.35 7.34 -1.33
C ASP A 225 -7.52 5.81 -1.35
N ASP A 226 -8.27 5.26 -0.38
CA ASP A 226 -8.58 3.83 -0.25
C ASP A 226 -7.36 2.91 -0.11
N GLU A 227 -6.32 3.29 0.61
CA GLU A 227 -5.10 2.47 0.82
C GLU A 227 -4.43 2.04 -0.50
N ARG A 228 -4.60 2.79 -1.57
CA ARG A 228 -3.95 2.54 -2.86
C ARG A 228 -2.66 3.35 -2.98
N TYR A 229 -1.78 2.92 -3.87
CA TYR A 229 -0.50 3.58 -4.08
C TYR A 229 -0.39 4.15 -5.49
N GLN A 230 0.11 5.37 -5.58
CA GLN A 230 0.49 6.01 -6.83
C GLN A 230 2.00 5.88 -7.03
N VAL A 231 2.40 5.47 -8.22
CA VAL A 231 3.79 5.50 -8.67
C VAL A 231 4.05 6.86 -9.34
N ILE A 232 5.15 7.49 -8.95
CA ILE A 232 5.59 8.79 -9.47
C ILE A 232 6.99 8.61 -10.04
N PHE A 233 7.21 9.04 -11.26
CA PHE A 233 8.52 9.02 -11.92
C PHE A 233 9.20 10.37 -11.84
N GLY A 234 10.51 10.40 -12.13
CA GLY A 234 11.29 11.62 -12.16
C GLY A 234 10.79 12.65 -13.20
N ASP A 235 11.10 13.89 -12.97
CA ASP A 235 10.74 15.05 -13.82
C ASP A 235 11.84 15.45 -14.80
N GLY A 236 13.00 14.77 -14.74
CA GLY A 236 14.21 15.09 -15.51
C GLY A 236 15.22 15.97 -14.74
N ILE A 237 14.91 16.28 -13.47
CA ILE A 237 15.83 16.92 -12.51
C ILE A 237 16.10 15.91 -11.38
N PHE A 238 15.06 15.43 -10.74
CA PHE A 238 15.09 14.39 -9.70
C PHE A 238 14.62 13.05 -10.27
N GLY A 239 15.50 12.39 -11.00
CA GLY A 239 15.23 11.14 -11.68
C GLY A 239 14.85 11.30 -13.15
N ASN A 240 14.94 10.20 -13.87
CA ASN A 240 14.70 10.18 -15.31
C ASN A 240 13.22 10.42 -15.63
N LYS A 241 12.96 11.40 -16.51
CA LYS A 241 11.63 11.65 -17.07
C LYS A 241 11.27 10.57 -18.08
N LEU A 242 10.03 10.16 -18.09
CA LEU A 242 9.50 9.22 -19.07
C LEU A 242 9.37 9.88 -20.46
N ASP A 243 9.66 9.10 -21.50
CA ASP A 243 9.41 9.49 -22.89
C ASP A 243 7.99 9.10 -23.31
N ASP A 244 7.45 9.83 -24.31
CA ASP A 244 6.11 9.52 -24.86
C ASP A 244 6.03 8.08 -25.37
N ASN A 245 4.93 7.40 -25.06
CA ASN A 245 4.66 5.98 -25.33
C ASN A 245 5.50 4.98 -24.50
N ASN A 246 6.27 5.41 -23.48
CA ASN A 246 6.88 4.46 -22.58
C ASN A 246 5.82 3.53 -21.97
N PHE A 247 6.09 2.23 -22.03
CA PHE A 247 5.23 1.19 -21.47
C PHE A 247 5.77 0.77 -20.12
N ILE A 248 4.98 0.98 -19.08
CA ILE A 248 5.33 0.75 -17.69
C ILE A 248 4.65 -0.51 -17.22
N THR A 249 5.41 -1.47 -16.72
CA THR A 249 4.92 -2.69 -16.09
C THR A 249 5.25 -2.63 -14.60
N VAL A 250 4.25 -2.76 -13.77
CA VAL A 250 4.38 -2.79 -12.31
C VAL A 250 3.92 -4.16 -11.81
N ASP A 251 4.86 -4.97 -11.35
CA ASP A 251 4.59 -6.21 -10.64
C ASP A 251 4.60 -5.93 -9.14
N TYR A 252 3.58 -6.38 -8.40
CA TYR A 252 3.45 -6.14 -6.97
C TYR A 252 2.67 -7.27 -6.29
N ILE A 253 2.91 -7.45 -4.98
CA ILE A 253 2.19 -8.43 -4.17
C ILE A 253 1.13 -7.71 -3.34
N THR A 254 -0.10 -8.27 -3.36
CA THR A 254 -1.17 -7.89 -2.43
C THR A 254 -1.26 -8.94 -1.33
N SER A 255 -1.15 -8.51 -0.07
CA SER A 255 -1.01 -9.37 1.09
C SER A 255 -2.18 -9.22 2.07
N ASN A 256 -2.43 -10.27 2.85
CA ASN A 256 -3.33 -10.25 4.02
C ASN A 256 -2.61 -9.79 5.31
N GLY A 257 -1.32 -9.42 5.21
CA GLY A 257 -0.52 -8.91 6.31
C GLY A 257 -0.23 -9.98 7.37
N HIS A 258 -0.50 -9.65 8.64
CA HIS A 258 -0.17 -10.51 9.78
C HIS A 258 -0.95 -11.84 9.84
N ALA A 259 -2.03 -11.98 9.09
CA ALA A 259 -2.90 -13.18 9.15
C ALA A 259 -2.18 -14.49 8.77
N ALA A 260 -1.12 -14.40 7.95
CA ALA A 260 -0.33 -15.54 7.50
C ALA A 260 0.90 -15.83 8.36
N ASN A 261 1.13 -15.08 9.44
CA ASN A 261 2.24 -15.36 10.36
C ASN A 261 2.04 -16.69 11.07
N GLY A 262 3.10 -17.51 11.12
CA GLY A 262 3.10 -18.81 11.79
C GLY A 262 2.84 -20.00 10.86
N VAL A 263 2.51 -19.78 9.59
CA VAL A 263 2.40 -20.90 8.62
C VAL A 263 3.76 -21.55 8.45
N SER A 264 3.83 -22.87 8.67
CA SER A 264 5.08 -23.64 8.66
C SER A 264 5.08 -24.82 7.71
N SER A 265 3.96 -25.09 7.02
CA SER A 265 3.85 -26.21 6.09
C SER A 265 3.27 -25.74 4.76
N PHE A 266 3.94 -26.12 3.66
CA PHE A 266 3.65 -25.63 2.33
C PHE A 266 3.49 -26.78 1.34
N VAL A 267 2.59 -26.58 0.37
CA VAL A 267 2.43 -27.47 -0.79
C VAL A 267 2.83 -26.69 -2.04
N PHE A 268 3.62 -27.33 -2.89
CA PHE A 268 4.06 -26.71 -4.15
C PHE A 268 2.88 -26.40 -5.07
N ALA A 269 2.83 -25.19 -5.57
CA ALA A 269 1.82 -24.70 -6.51
C ALA A 269 2.43 -23.86 -7.65
N GLY A 270 3.76 -23.90 -7.78
CA GLY A 270 4.50 -23.07 -8.72
C GLY A 270 4.54 -23.63 -10.14
N ARG A 271 5.04 -22.81 -11.06
CA ARG A 271 5.32 -23.18 -12.45
C ARG A 271 6.82 -23.29 -12.66
N LEU A 272 7.27 -24.50 -12.98
CA LEU A 272 8.65 -24.82 -13.31
C LEU A 272 8.79 -25.05 -14.80
N VAL A 273 9.82 -24.48 -15.40
CA VAL A 273 10.05 -24.58 -16.84
C VAL A 273 11.53 -24.78 -17.14
N TYR A 274 11.78 -25.39 -18.30
CA TYR A 274 13.11 -25.45 -18.92
C TYR A 274 13.02 -25.04 -20.39
N VAL A 275 14.10 -24.50 -20.94
CA VAL A 275 14.18 -24.10 -22.34
C VAL A 275 14.99 -25.12 -23.12
N ARG A 276 14.43 -25.53 -24.26
CA ARG A 276 15.08 -26.45 -25.20
C ARG A 276 14.78 -25.98 -26.62
N ASN A 277 15.81 -25.84 -27.44
CA ASN A 277 15.68 -25.36 -28.83
C ASN A 277 14.85 -24.04 -28.92
N SER A 278 15.09 -23.11 -28.00
CA SER A 278 14.36 -21.85 -27.89
C SER A 278 12.85 -21.99 -27.57
N GLN A 279 12.40 -23.19 -27.20
CA GLN A 279 11.03 -23.44 -26.76
C GLN A 279 10.97 -23.76 -25.28
N GLU A 280 9.97 -23.22 -24.58
CA GLU A 280 9.74 -23.44 -23.15
C GLU A 280 8.86 -24.68 -22.94
N TYR A 281 9.29 -25.55 -22.02
CA TYR A 281 8.56 -26.74 -21.59
C TYR A 281 8.32 -26.70 -20.10
N THR A 282 7.14 -27.15 -19.65
CA THR A 282 6.77 -27.16 -18.22
C THR A 282 7.19 -28.50 -17.58
N VAL A 283 7.78 -28.44 -16.39
CA VAL A 283 8.08 -29.60 -15.55
C VAL A 283 6.84 -29.94 -14.73
N THR A 284 6.33 -31.17 -14.87
CA THR A 284 5.10 -31.63 -14.19
C THR A 284 5.30 -32.75 -13.18
N SER A 285 6.51 -33.32 -13.13
CA SER A 285 6.87 -34.47 -12.27
C SER A 285 8.28 -34.36 -11.74
N GLY A 286 8.63 -35.19 -10.77
CA GLY A 286 9.97 -35.21 -10.17
C GLY A 286 10.18 -34.13 -9.10
N ILE A 287 9.13 -33.37 -8.69
CA ILE A 287 9.21 -32.33 -7.67
C ILE A 287 9.18 -33.00 -6.29
N SER A 288 10.23 -32.76 -5.48
CA SER A 288 10.27 -33.23 -4.09
C SER A 288 9.27 -32.52 -3.22
N GLN A 289 8.97 -33.05 -2.04
CA GLN A 289 8.22 -32.36 -1.04
C GLN A 289 8.97 -31.09 -0.60
N LEU A 290 8.22 -30.00 -0.36
CA LEU A 290 8.79 -28.75 0.16
C LEU A 290 9.28 -28.96 1.59
N SER A 291 10.49 -28.52 1.88
CA SER A 291 11.01 -28.38 3.24
C SER A 291 10.95 -26.89 3.64
N THR A 292 10.46 -26.62 4.84
CA THR A 292 10.38 -25.26 5.39
C THR A 292 11.68 -24.94 6.13
N GLY A 293 12.40 -23.94 5.67
CA GLY A 293 13.59 -23.44 6.38
C GLY A 293 13.19 -22.46 7.50
N ILE A 294 12.41 -21.44 7.15
CA ILE A 294 11.87 -20.45 8.10
C ILE A 294 10.36 -20.39 7.90
N SER A 295 9.62 -20.54 9.01
CA SER A 295 8.17 -20.38 9.02
C SER A 295 7.77 -18.94 8.69
N SER A 296 6.59 -18.78 8.10
CA SER A 296 6.06 -17.50 7.71
C SER A 296 5.99 -16.51 8.89
N SER A 297 6.60 -15.34 8.74
CA SER A 297 6.70 -14.31 9.77
C SER A 297 6.90 -12.92 9.18
N GLY A 298 6.81 -11.87 10.01
CA GLY A 298 7.06 -10.49 9.60
C GLY A 298 5.92 -9.85 8.81
N GLY A 299 4.77 -10.52 8.69
CA GLY A 299 3.57 -9.90 8.13
C GLY A 299 2.96 -8.88 9.09
N GLU A 300 2.60 -7.70 8.58
CA GLU A 300 2.04 -6.60 9.35
C GLU A 300 0.84 -5.96 8.64
N SER A 301 -0.06 -5.38 9.44
CA SER A 301 -1.16 -4.56 8.92
C SER A 301 -0.64 -3.19 8.49
N ILE A 302 -1.43 -2.50 7.68
CA ILE A 302 -1.16 -1.10 7.32
C ILE A 302 -1.04 -0.24 8.58
N GLU A 303 -0.20 0.78 8.53
CA GLU A 303 0.03 1.67 9.67
C GLU A 303 -1.24 2.32 10.17
N ALA A 304 -1.50 2.23 11.47
CA ALA A 304 -2.68 2.81 12.09
C ALA A 304 -2.64 4.34 12.07
N VAL A 305 -3.80 4.99 11.98
CA VAL A 305 -3.94 6.46 11.97
C VAL A 305 -3.23 7.11 13.14
N GLU A 306 -3.36 6.56 14.34
CA GLU A 306 -2.71 7.08 15.55
C GLU A 306 -1.17 7.01 15.49
N SER A 307 -0.63 5.98 14.81
CA SER A 307 0.80 5.87 14.54
C SER A 307 1.27 6.98 13.59
N ILE A 308 0.55 7.18 12.48
CA ILE A 308 0.86 8.24 11.50
C ILE A 308 0.87 9.62 12.19
N LYS A 309 -0.17 9.94 12.97
CA LYS A 309 -0.25 11.20 13.74
C LYS A 309 0.94 11.40 14.67
N LYS A 310 1.40 10.30 15.29
CA LYS A 310 2.52 10.34 16.22
C LYS A 310 3.86 10.52 15.51
N PHE A 311 4.11 9.77 14.44
CA PHE A 311 5.42 9.69 13.82
C PHE A 311 5.65 10.73 12.72
N ALA A 312 4.65 11.08 11.91
CA ALA A 312 4.83 11.99 10.79
C ALA A 312 5.38 13.38 11.21
N PRO A 313 4.84 14.08 12.23
CA PRO A 313 5.40 15.36 12.67
C PRO A 313 6.81 15.22 13.27
N ARG A 314 7.11 14.11 13.94
CA ARG A 314 8.41 13.87 14.58
C ARG A 314 9.50 13.58 13.55
N ILE A 315 9.20 12.80 12.52
CA ILE A 315 10.13 12.54 11.41
C ILE A 315 10.41 13.82 10.64
N TYR A 316 9.39 14.63 10.40
CA TYR A 316 9.57 15.95 9.81
C TYR A 316 10.49 16.84 10.66
N ALA A 317 10.27 16.89 11.98
CA ALA A 317 11.09 17.69 12.90
C ALA A 317 12.54 17.20 12.97
N SER A 318 12.79 15.90 12.91
CA SER A 318 14.14 15.32 12.89
C SER A 318 14.85 15.45 11.55
N GLN A 319 14.15 15.85 10.48
CA GLN A 319 14.68 15.93 9.11
C GLN A 319 15.40 14.64 8.66
N ASN A 320 14.89 13.48 9.08
CA ASN A 320 15.51 12.16 8.86
C ASN A 320 16.93 12.02 9.45
N ARG A 321 17.29 12.79 10.47
CA ARG A 321 18.58 12.72 11.17
C ARG A 321 18.35 12.27 12.59
N ALA A 322 19.10 11.26 13.04
CA ALA A 322 19.09 10.80 14.42
C ALA A 322 20.26 11.45 15.19
N LEU A 323 20.02 12.57 15.88
CA LEU A 323 21.00 13.32 16.65
C LEU A 323 20.74 13.21 18.16
N THR A 324 19.49 13.11 18.56
CA THR A 324 19.07 13.01 19.97
C THR A 324 18.47 11.65 20.27
N ALA A 325 18.39 11.26 21.54
CA ALA A 325 17.71 10.01 21.94
C ALA A 325 16.25 9.96 21.44
N ASN A 326 15.54 11.08 21.45
CA ASN A 326 14.18 11.17 20.97
C ASN A 326 14.07 10.95 19.44
N ASP A 327 15.10 11.33 18.66
CA ASP A 327 15.15 11.06 17.23
C ASP A 327 15.29 9.56 16.97
N TYR A 328 16.12 8.85 17.74
CA TYR A 328 16.26 7.39 17.68
C TYR A 328 14.93 6.69 18.05
N GLU A 329 14.27 7.12 19.11
CA GLU A 329 12.95 6.59 19.52
C GLU A 329 11.86 6.84 18.48
N THR A 330 12.06 7.78 17.57
CA THR A 330 11.12 8.11 16.50
C THR A 330 11.46 7.38 15.21
N ILE A 331 12.72 7.47 14.76
CA ILE A 331 13.14 6.95 13.44
C ILE A 331 13.18 5.43 13.43
N ILE A 332 13.66 4.79 14.51
CA ILE A 332 13.75 3.33 14.57
C ILE A 332 12.37 2.67 14.45
N PRO A 333 11.36 2.99 15.28
CA PRO A 333 10.05 2.36 15.16
C PRO A 333 9.31 2.71 13.86
N ALA A 334 9.59 3.88 13.27
CA ALA A 334 8.94 4.29 12.04
C ALA A 334 9.49 3.58 10.79
N ARG A 335 10.70 3.00 10.85
CA ARG A 335 11.40 2.42 9.70
C ARG A 335 11.80 0.95 9.82
N ILE A 336 11.84 0.40 11.04
CA ILE A 336 12.41 -0.94 11.29
C ILE A 336 11.34 -1.99 11.64
N TYR A 337 10.10 -1.58 11.85
CA TYR A 337 8.98 -2.52 12.10
C TYR A 337 8.09 -2.64 10.90
#